data_ed8b7f237e05d021ddf94dc4d5e1639d
#
_entry.id   ed8b7f237e05d021ddf94dc4d5e1639d
#
_cell.length_a   1.000
_cell.length_b   1.000
_cell.length_c   1.000
_cell.angle_alpha   90.00
_cell.angle_beta   90.00
_cell.angle_gamma   90.00
#
_symmetry.space_group_name_H-M   'P 1'
#
loop_
_entity.id
_entity.type
_entity.pdbx_description
1 polymer ?
#
loop_
_entity_poly.entity_id
_entity_poly.type
_entity_poly.pdbx_seq_one_letter_code
_entity_poly.pdbx_strand_id
1 'polypeptide(L)'
;LAWTMLKSVPVKANIRQQFDIFRNQDTWWMTILYIMTFGTFSGLAAQFGLLMANLYGSGNTEIVHGSGASATVLIAGYAVPDAVKYVFLGPLIGAAARVVFAPLTDRTGGAVWTLVSGIGIVVAIAYTIPALTPDTSSAAALDAGFHQFLYGMLAIFLFAGIGNASTFKQMPMIFERRQAGGVIGWTAAIAAFGPFFFGVGVTTLGPVAFYSIGIVWAVMCVGITWWRYARPGAPKPG
;
A
#
# COMPACT_ATOMS: atom_id res chain seq x y z
N LEU A 1 23.11 23.70 -6.94
CA LEU A 1 22.27 24.42 -5.97
C LEU A 1 22.15 23.67 -4.64
N ALA A 2 21.71 22.39 -4.61
CA ALA A 2 21.55 21.63 -3.36
C ALA A 2 22.87 21.52 -2.56
N TRP A 3 23.99 21.23 -3.21
CA TRP A 3 25.30 21.12 -2.59
C TRP A 3 25.82 22.43 -1.98
N THR A 4 25.40 23.58 -2.48
CA THR A 4 25.82 24.89 -2.03
C THR A 4 24.89 25.48 -0.96
N MET A 5 23.63 25.03 -0.91
CA MET A 5 22.60 25.57 0.00
C MET A 5 22.35 24.71 1.23
N LEU A 6 22.59 23.41 1.16
CA LEU A 6 22.37 22.50 2.29
C LEU A 6 23.57 22.56 3.27
N LYS A 7 23.29 23.00 4.49
CA LYS A 7 24.24 22.91 5.58
C LYS A 7 24.20 21.51 6.19
N SER A 8 25.36 20.89 6.38
CA SER A 8 25.48 19.64 7.10
C SER A 8 24.97 19.79 8.53
N VAL A 9 23.96 19.03 8.91
CA VAL A 9 23.59 18.93 10.33
C VAL A 9 24.64 18.08 11.03
N PRO A 10 25.29 18.57 12.10
CA PRO A 10 26.29 17.78 12.81
C PRO A 10 25.64 16.56 13.44
N VAL A 11 25.88 15.38 12.87
CA VAL A 11 25.44 14.10 13.41
C VAL A 11 26.42 13.68 14.50
N LYS A 12 26.00 13.77 15.76
CA LYS A 12 26.80 13.34 16.92
C LYS A 12 26.82 11.82 17.15
N ALA A 13 26.05 11.04 16.36
CA ALA A 13 25.94 9.60 16.54
C ALA A 13 26.99 8.84 15.71
N ASN A 14 27.74 7.96 16.35
CA ASN A 14 28.65 7.02 15.69
C ASN A 14 27.81 5.94 14.97
N ILE A 15 28.21 5.51 13.75
CA ILE A 15 27.53 4.47 12.96
C ILE A 15 27.25 3.23 13.81
N ARG A 16 28.20 2.81 14.64
CA ARG A 16 28.06 1.65 15.53
C ARG A 16 26.92 1.81 16.54
N GLN A 17 26.62 3.02 16.98
CA GLN A 17 25.52 3.32 17.90
C GLN A 17 24.17 3.31 17.21
N GLN A 18 24.12 3.48 15.87
CA GLN A 18 22.87 3.43 15.12
C GLN A 18 22.37 2.00 14.92
N PHE A 19 23.24 0.99 15.02
CA PHE A 19 22.83 -0.42 14.93
C PHE A 19 22.10 -0.93 16.18
N ASP A 20 22.02 -0.17 17.25
CA ASP A 20 21.27 -0.52 18.45
C ASP A 20 19.75 -0.60 18.22
N ILE A 21 19.25 0.07 17.16
CA ILE A 21 17.84 -0.01 16.76
C ILE A 21 17.39 -1.45 16.53
N PHE A 22 18.26 -2.34 16.04
CA PHE A 22 17.91 -3.74 15.78
C PHE A 22 17.74 -4.59 17.03
N ARG A 23 18.19 -4.13 18.20
CA ARG A 23 17.95 -4.75 19.50
C ARG A 23 16.57 -4.44 20.05
N ASN A 24 15.93 -3.38 19.53
CA ASN A 24 14.60 -2.99 19.94
C ASN A 24 13.54 -3.77 19.13
N GLN A 25 12.71 -4.56 19.80
CA GLN A 25 11.65 -5.34 19.16
C GLN A 25 10.65 -4.46 18.39
N ASP A 26 10.40 -3.22 18.85
CA ASP A 26 9.47 -2.31 18.18
C ASP A 26 9.99 -1.89 16.80
N THR A 27 11.30 -1.94 16.54
CA THR A 27 11.85 -1.72 15.19
C THR A 27 11.27 -2.72 14.18
N TRP A 28 11.20 -3.99 14.56
CA TRP A 28 10.67 -5.05 13.70
C TRP A 28 9.16 -4.95 13.53
N TRP A 29 8.42 -4.68 14.61
CA TRP A 29 6.98 -4.48 14.54
C TRP A 29 6.62 -3.28 13.66
N MET A 30 7.29 -2.15 13.83
CA MET A 30 7.07 -0.97 13.01
C MET A 30 7.48 -1.19 11.55
N THR A 31 8.53 -2.00 11.29
CA THR A 31 8.89 -2.39 9.92
C THR A 31 7.76 -3.18 9.25
N ILE A 32 7.19 -4.17 9.94
CA ILE A 32 6.05 -4.96 9.46
C ILE A 32 4.85 -4.06 9.15
N LEU A 33 4.50 -3.16 10.06
CA LEU A 33 3.38 -2.24 9.87
C LEU A 33 3.64 -1.23 8.76
N TYR A 34 4.88 -0.79 8.58
CA TYR A 34 5.23 0.14 7.51
C TYR A 34 5.26 -0.54 6.13
N ILE A 35 5.59 -1.83 6.06
CA ILE A 35 5.40 -2.64 4.84
C ILE A 35 3.91 -2.71 4.49
N MET A 36 3.01 -2.92 5.47
CA MET A 36 1.57 -2.93 5.23
C MET A 36 1.07 -1.59 4.66
N THR A 37 1.57 -0.46 5.14
CA THR A 37 1.09 0.86 4.73
C THR A 37 1.86 1.39 3.51
N PHE A 38 3.13 1.74 3.67
CA PHE A 38 3.94 2.30 2.59
C PHE A 38 4.34 1.27 1.53
N GLY A 39 4.65 0.03 1.94
CA GLY A 39 4.96 -1.05 1.01
C GLY A 39 3.78 -1.35 0.07
N THR A 40 2.57 -1.40 0.62
CA THR A 40 1.34 -1.55 -0.18
C THR A 40 1.13 -0.35 -1.10
N PHE A 41 1.26 0.87 -0.58
CA PHE A 41 1.14 2.09 -1.39
C PHE A 41 2.11 2.10 -2.57
N SER A 42 3.40 1.88 -2.32
CA SER A 42 4.44 1.92 -3.35
C SER A 42 4.33 0.76 -4.34
N GLY A 43 3.99 -0.43 -3.86
CA GLY A 43 3.76 -1.62 -4.67
C GLY A 43 2.59 -1.45 -5.62
N LEU A 44 1.46 -0.95 -5.12
CA LEU A 44 0.29 -0.62 -5.94
C LEU A 44 0.61 0.47 -6.96
N ALA A 45 1.30 1.54 -6.56
CA ALA A 45 1.65 2.63 -7.47
C ALA A 45 2.44 2.13 -8.68
N ALA A 46 3.30 1.13 -8.50
CA ALA A 46 4.06 0.53 -9.58
C ALA A 46 3.25 -0.44 -10.45
N GLN A 47 2.24 -1.12 -9.89
CA GLN A 47 1.52 -2.20 -10.58
C GLN A 47 0.12 -1.82 -11.05
N PHE A 48 -0.46 -0.72 -10.55
CA PHE A 48 -1.86 -0.37 -10.79
C PHE A 48 -2.21 -0.24 -12.28
N GLY A 49 -1.41 0.52 -13.04
CA GLY A 49 -1.63 0.70 -14.47
C GLY A 49 -1.45 -0.60 -15.27
N LEU A 50 -0.43 -1.38 -14.94
CA LEU A 50 -0.17 -2.66 -15.60
C LEU A 50 -1.29 -3.67 -15.31
N LEU A 51 -1.73 -3.76 -14.06
CA LEU A 51 -2.82 -4.66 -13.66
C LEU A 51 -4.14 -4.27 -14.33
N MET A 52 -4.44 -2.97 -14.41
CA MET A 52 -5.60 -2.44 -15.14
C MET A 52 -5.54 -2.82 -16.61
N ALA A 53 -4.39 -2.62 -17.27
CA ALA A 53 -4.19 -2.95 -18.68
C ALA A 53 -4.30 -4.46 -18.93
N ASN A 54 -3.77 -5.29 -18.03
CA ASN A 54 -3.80 -6.75 -18.16
C ASN A 54 -5.19 -7.35 -17.92
N LEU A 55 -5.97 -6.80 -16.98
CA LEU A 55 -7.28 -7.34 -16.62
C LEU A 55 -8.40 -6.80 -17.51
N TYR A 56 -8.35 -5.52 -17.84
CA TYR A 56 -9.44 -4.85 -18.55
C TYR A 56 -9.02 -4.34 -19.93
N GLY A 57 -7.73 -4.45 -20.29
CA GLY A 57 -7.16 -4.05 -21.57
C GLY A 57 -6.86 -2.55 -21.68
N SER A 58 -6.12 -2.16 -22.71
CA SER A 58 -5.77 -0.78 -23.00
C SER A 58 -6.09 -0.44 -24.45
N GLY A 59 -7.20 0.25 -24.67
CA GLY A 59 -7.35 1.10 -25.87
C GLY A 59 -7.99 0.51 -27.11
N ASN A 60 -8.65 -0.66 -27.15
CA ASN A 60 -9.38 -1.15 -28.32
C ASN A 60 -10.62 -1.98 -27.99
N THR A 61 -11.55 -2.00 -28.92
CA THR A 61 -12.86 -2.67 -28.87
C THR A 61 -12.79 -4.20 -28.90
N GLU A 62 -11.63 -4.76 -29.15
CA GLU A 62 -11.35 -6.20 -29.07
C GLU A 62 -10.24 -6.41 -28.04
N ILE A 63 -10.59 -6.91 -26.89
CA ILE A 63 -9.62 -7.34 -25.91
C ILE A 63 -9.27 -8.80 -26.24
N VAL A 64 -8.05 -9.07 -26.56
CA VAL A 64 -7.50 -10.40 -26.63
C VAL A 64 -6.72 -10.64 -25.34
N HIS A 65 -7.29 -11.42 -24.41
CA HIS A 65 -6.54 -11.89 -23.27
C HIS A 65 -5.83 -13.18 -23.61
N GLY A 66 -4.51 -13.19 -23.45
CA GLY A 66 -3.66 -14.34 -23.74
C GLY A 66 -3.19 -14.39 -25.20
N SER A 67 -2.24 -15.24 -25.46
CA SER A 67 -1.72 -15.55 -26.79
C SER A 67 -1.95 -17.02 -27.13
N GLY A 68 -2.28 -17.32 -28.38
CA GLY A 68 -2.50 -18.70 -28.84
C GLY A 68 -3.88 -19.26 -28.52
N ALA A 69 -3.96 -20.56 -28.26
CA ALA A 69 -5.23 -21.30 -28.06
C ALA A 69 -6.05 -20.87 -26.82
N SER A 70 -5.48 -20.11 -25.93
CA SER A 70 -6.14 -19.56 -24.74
C SER A 70 -6.53 -18.08 -24.86
N ALA A 71 -6.43 -17.50 -26.06
CA ALA A 71 -6.86 -16.13 -26.30
C ALA A 71 -8.39 -16.02 -26.16
N THR A 72 -8.84 -15.20 -25.22
CA THR A 72 -10.27 -14.91 -25.04
C THR A 72 -10.60 -13.67 -25.86
N VAL A 73 -11.41 -13.85 -26.89
CA VAL A 73 -11.90 -12.73 -27.72
C VAL A 73 -12.99 -11.99 -26.96
N LEU A 74 -12.86 -10.70 -26.86
CA LEU A 74 -13.77 -9.87 -26.15
C LEU A 74 -14.88 -9.26 -26.97
N ILE A 75 -15.87 -8.94 -26.24
CA ILE A 75 -17.21 -8.50 -26.53
C ILE A 75 -17.18 -7.25 -27.41
N ALA A 76 -17.72 -7.38 -28.60
CA ALA A 76 -17.97 -6.25 -29.48
C ALA A 76 -18.82 -5.18 -28.76
N GLY A 77 -18.30 -3.94 -28.71
CA GLY A 77 -19.02 -2.81 -28.13
C GLY A 77 -18.55 -2.34 -26.74
N TYR A 78 -17.59 -3.02 -26.08
CA TYR A 78 -16.98 -2.51 -24.85
C TYR A 78 -15.85 -1.52 -25.17
N ALA A 79 -16.03 -0.27 -24.74
CA ALA A 79 -14.98 0.73 -24.81
C ALA A 79 -13.97 0.49 -23.69
N VAL A 80 -12.84 -0.10 -24.01
CA VAL A 80 -11.78 -0.43 -23.06
C VAL A 80 -11.25 0.83 -22.38
N PRO A 81 -11.19 0.86 -21.04
CA PRO A 81 -10.65 1.99 -20.32
C PRO A 81 -9.15 2.20 -20.63
N ASP A 82 -8.79 3.42 -20.95
CA ASP A 82 -7.40 3.82 -21.13
C ASP A 82 -6.72 3.92 -19.74
N ALA A 83 -5.85 2.97 -19.42
CA ALA A 83 -5.15 2.93 -18.16
C ALA A 83 -4.38 4.23 -17.85
N VAL A 84 -3.88 4.93 -18.87
CA VAL A 84 -3.14 6.19 -18.71
C VAL A 84 -4.01 7.27 -18.06
N LYS A 85 -5.32 7.25 -18.32
CA LYS A 85 -6.27 8.22 -17.74
C LYS A 85 -6.56 8.00 -16.27
N TYR A 86 -6.30 6.81 -15.73
CA TYR A 86 -6.68 6.43 -14.37
C TYR A 86 -5.48 6.15 -13.45
N VAL A 87 -4.32 5.80 -14.03
CA VAL A 87 -3.16 5.35 -13.26
C VAL A 87 -2.66 6.35 -12.21
N PHE A 88 -2.80 7.65 -12.48
CA PHE A 88 -2.36 8.69 -11.56
C PHE A 88 -3.32 8.87 -10.36
N LEU A 89 -4.58 8.44 -10.45
CA LEU A 89 -5.59 8.63 -9.41
C LEU A 89 -5.23 7.91 -8.11
N GLY A 90 -4.69 6.69 -8.21
CA GLY A 90 -4.29 5.93 -7.04
C GLY A 90 -3.23 6.65 -6.20
N PRO A 91 -2.04 6.92 -6.75
CA PRO A 91 -1.02 7.69 -6.05
C PRO A 91 -1.49 9.06 -5.57
N LEU A 92 -2.32 9.76 -6.36
CA LEU A 92 -2.88 11.06 -5.99
C LEU A 92 -3.75 10.97 -4.74
N ILE A 93 -4.71 10.01 -4.70
CA ILE A 93 -5.60 9.82 -3.55
C ILE A 93 -4.81 9.42 -2.31
N GLY A 94 -3.85 8.50 -2.43
CA GLY A 94 -3.05 8.08 -1.29
C GLY A 94 -2.12 9.17 -0.78
N ALA A 95 -1.52 9.97 -1.66
CA ALA A 95 -0.71 11.13 -1.27
C ALA A 95 -1.57 12.22 -0.61
N ALA A 96 -2.74 12.52 -1.18
CA ALA A 96 -3.69 13.47 -0.59
C ALA A 96 -4.18 12.99 0.80
N ALA A 97 -4.53 11.72 0.93
CA ALA A 97 -4.93 11.13 2.20
C ALA A 97 -3.83 11.28 3.26
N ARG A 98 -2.57 11.04 2.90
CA ARG A 98 -1.43 11.24 3.80
C ARG A 98 -1.35 12.67 4.34
N VAL A 99 -1.56 13.66 3.48
CA VAL A 99 -1.50 15.09 3.88
C VAL A 99 -2.72 15.48 4.72
N VAL A 100 -3.92 15.10 4.29
CA VAL A 100 -5.18 15.46 4.95
C VAL A 100 -5.31 14.81 6.34
N PHE A 101 -4.89 13.55 6.48
CA PHE A 101 -5.00 12.81 7.73
C PHE A 101 -3.83 13.01 8.69
N ALA A 102 -2.71 13.58 8.26
CA ALA A 102 -1.57 13.86 9.14
C ALA A 102 -1.96 14.68 10.39
N PRO A 103 -2.68 15.83 10.29
CA PRO A 103 -3.09 16.60 11.47
C PRO A 103 -4.05 15.83 12.39
N LEU A 104 -4.83 14.91 11.83
CA LEU A 104 -5.78 14.10 12.60
C LEU A 104 -5.04 13.03 13.41
N THR A 105 -4.06 12.36 12.80
CA THR A 105 -3.18 11.41 13.49
C THR A 105 -2.37 12.07 14.59
N ASP A 106 -2.02 13.36 14.42
CA ASP A 106 -1.34 14.14 15.45
C ASP A 106 -2.18 14.38 16.71
N ARG A 107 -3.50 14.50 16.56
CA ARG A 107 -4.41 14.79 17.67
C ARG A 107 -4.93 13.54 18.38
N THR A 108 -5.13 12.45 17.65
CA THR A 108 -5.85 11.27 18.14
C THR A 108 -4.94 10.04 18.34
N GLY A 109 -3.66 10.16 17.99
CA GLY A 109 -2.68 9.07 18.07
C GLY A 109 -2.56 8.28 16.78
N GLY A 110 -1.33 7.87 16.46
CA GLY A 110 -1.02 7.12 15.24
C GLY A 110 -1.54 5.69 15.25
N ALA A 111 -1.55 5.03 16.42
CA ALA A 111 -1.95 3.62 16.54
C ALA A 111 -3.40 3.36 16.10
N VAL A 112 -4.32 4.24 16.47
CA VAL A 112 -5.74 4.12 16.09
C VAL A 112 -5.91 4.23 14.58
N TRP A 113 -5.22 5.18 13.95
CA TRP A 113 -5.29 5.36 12.50
C TRP A 113 -4.55 4.28 11.72
N THR A 114 -3.51 3.69 12.27
CA THR A 114 -2.87 2.49 11.71
C THR A 114 -3.83 1.30 11.74
N LEU A 115 -4.60 1.16 12.82
CA LEU A 115 -5.65 0.14 12.94
C LEU A 115 -6.76 0.35 11.90
N VAL A 116 -7.29 1.58 11.82
CA VAL A 116 -8.31 1.96 10.81
C VAL A 116 -7.80 1.70 9.39
N SER A 117 -6.56 2.07 9.10
CA SER A 117 -5.91 1.81 7.82
C SER A 117 -5.86 0.32 7.50
N GLY A 118 -5.38 -0.51 8.43
CA GLY A 118 -5.29 -1.95 8.22
C GLY A 118 -6.65 -2.60 7.97
N ILE A 119 -7.67 -2.24 8.76
CA ILE A 119 -9.04 -2.72 8.54
C ILE A 119 -9.58 -2.25 7.18
N GLY A 120 -9.35 -0.98 6.84
CA GLY A 120 -9.76 -0.43 5.56
C GLY A 120 -9.10 -1.13 4.37
N ILE A 121 -7.80 -1.46 4.47
CA ILE A 121 -7.08 -2.25 3.46
C ILE A 121 -7.71 -3.64 3.30
N VAL A 122 -8.02 -4.34 4.41
CA VAL A 122 -8.68 -5.65 4.36
C VAL A 122 -10.01 -5.58 3.63
N VAL A 123 -10.87 -4.64 3.99
CA VAL A 123 -12.19 -4.46 3.37
C VAL A 123 -12.05 -4.08 1.90
N ALA A 124 -11.15 -3.17 1.57
CA ALA A 124 -10.93 -2.74 0.19
C ALA A 124 -10.38 -3.86 -0.70
N ILE A 125 -9.44 -4.68 -0.19
CA ILE A 125 -8.95 -5.85 -0.93
C ILE A 125 -10.08 -6.86 -1.13
N ALA A 126 -10.85 -7.19 -0.09
CA ALA A 126 -11.97 -8.11 -0.18
C ALA A 126 -13.01 -7.66 -1.22
N TYR A 127 -13.30 -6.36 -1.29
CA TYR A 127 -14.17 -5.77 -2.31
C TYR A 127 -13.56 -5.88 -3.73
N THR A 128 -12.24 -5.80 -3.85
CA THR A 128 -11.53 -5.82 -5.14
C THR A 128 -11.37 -7.22 -5.72
N ILE A 129 -11.24 -8.26 -4.89
CA ILE A 129 -10.92 -9.64 -5.33
C ILE A 129 -11.83 -10.12 -6.45
N PRO A 130 -13.18 -10.00 -6.41
CA PRO A 130 -14.03 -10.45 -7.52
C PRO A 130 -13.70 -9.78 -8.85
N ALA A 131 -13.29 -8.53 -8.82
CA ALA A 131 -12.92 -7.76 -10.01
C ALA A 131 -11.52 -8.10 -10.55
N LEU A 132 -10.74 -8.95 -9.87
CA LEU A 132 -9.47 -9.46 -10.39
C LEU A 132 -9.64 -10.64 -11.37
N THR A 133 -10.86 -11.11 -11.53
CA THR A 133 -11.29 -12.09 -12.56
C THR A 133 -12.43 -11.47 -13.36
N PRO A 134 -12.13 -10.69 -14.42
CA PRO A 134 -13.16 -10.00 -15.19
C PRO A 134 -14.21 -10.94 -15.77
N ASP A 135 -15.49 -10.61 -15.59
CA ASP A 135 -16.58 -11.31 -16.23
C ASP A 135 -16.75 -10.82 -17.67
N THR A 136 -16.44 -11.70 -18.61
CA THR A 136 -16.49 -11.42 -20.05
C THR A 136 -17.82 -11.80 -20.70
N SER A 137 -18.84 -12.11 -19.92
CA SER A 137 -20.16 -12.55 -20.44
C SER A 137 -20.92 -11.45 -21.17
N SER A 138 -20.70 -10.19 -20.80
CA SER A 138 -21.31 -9.02 -21.44
C SER A 138 -20.49 -7.74 -21.27
N ALA A 139 -20.68 -6.76 -22.15
CA ALA A 139 -20.06 -5.44 -22.01
C ALA A 139 -20.45 -4.76 -20.68
N ALA A 140 -21.69 -4.93 -20.24
CA ALA A 140 -22.16 -4.38 -18.96
C ALA A 140 -21.48 -5.04 -17.75
N ALA A 141 -21.25 -6.35 -17.80
CA ALA A 141 -20.53 -7.08 -16.74
C ALA A 141 -19.05 -6.63 -16.64
N LEU A 142 -18.39 -6.47 -17.79
CA LEU A 142 -17.03 -5.94 -17.86
C LEU A 142 -16.93 -4.52 -17.31
N ASP A 143 -17.85 -3.65 -17.67
CA ASP A 143 -17.88 -2.26 -17.19
C ASP A 143 -18.11 -2.19 -15.68
N ALA A 144 -19.05 -2.98 -15.16
CA ALA A 144 -19.27 -3.09 -13.72
C ALA A 144 -18.03 -3.63 -12.99
N GLY A 145 -17.38 -4.65 -13.54
CA GLY A 145 -16.15 -5.22 -13.00
C GLY A 145 -14.99 -4.19 -13.00
N PHE A 146 -14.85 -3.41 -14.07
CA PHE A 146 -13.85 -2.36 -14.13
C PHE A 146 -14.08 -1.27 -13.06
N HIS A 147 -15.31 -0.82 -12.89
CA HIS A 147 -15.64 0.16 -11.85
C HIS A 147 -15.40 -0.40 -10.45
N GLN A 148 -15.76 -1.65 -10.19
CA GLN A 148 -15.46 -2.33 -8.94
C GLN A 148 -13.95 -2.41 -8.69
N PHE A 149 -13.17 -2.82 -9.70
CA PHE A 149 -11.70 -2.83 -9.64
C PHE A 149 -11.15 -1.45 -9.32
N LEU A 150 -11.57 -0.42 -10.07
CA LEU A 150 -11.08 0.95 -9.90
C LEU A 150 -11.36 1.47 -8.49
N TYR A 151 -12.61 1.41 -8.03
CA TYR A 151 -12.97 1.91 -6.69
C TYR A 151 -12.30 1.13 -5.58
N GLY A 152 -12.18 -0.17 -5.72
CA GLY A 152 -11.46 -1.01 -4.76
C GLY A 152 -9.99 -0.65 -4.66
N MET A 153 -9.31 -0.49 -5.80
CA MET A 153 -7.92 -0.05 -5.84
C MET A 153 -7.72 1.35 -5.23
N LEU A 154 -8.59 2.30 -5.58
CA LEU A 154 -8.53 3.65 -5.01
C LEU A 154 -8.76 3.64 -3.49
N ALA A 155 -9.63 2.76 -2.99
CA ALA A 155 -9.83 2.58 -1.56
C ALA A 155 -8.58 2.00 -0.87
N ILE A 156 -7.88 1.03 -1.50
CA ILE A 156 -6.61 0.53 -0.96
C ILE A 156 -5.58 1.65 -0.90
N PHE A 157 -5.45 2.48 -1.94
CA PHE A 157 -4.56 3.64 -1.93
C PHE A 157 -4.91 4.64 -0.84
N LEU A 158 -6.20 4.92 -0.64
CA LEU A 158 -6.69 5.82 0.41
C LEU A 158 -6.25 5.34 1.80
N PHE A 159 -6.57 4.08 2.13
CA PHE A 159 -6.23 3.53 3.44
C PHE A 159 -4.73 3.32 3.63
N ALA A 160 -3.99 2.92 2.59
CA ALA A 160 -2.54 2.86 2.64
C ALA A 160 -1.91 4.24 2.86
N GLY A 161 -2.47 5.30 2.27
CA GLY A 161 -2.06 6.69 2.49
C GLY A 161 -2.30 7.15 3.93
N ILE A 162 -3.48 6.88 4.50
CA ILE A 162 -3.80 7.14 5.92
C ILE A 162 -2.81 6.39 6.82
N GLY A 163 -2.60 5.11 6.57
CA GLY A 163 -1.67 4.28 7.33
C GLY A 163 -0.22 4.77 7.25
N ASN A 164 0.19 5.27 6.09
CA ASN A 164 1.52 5.84 5.92
C ASN A 164 1.71 7.09 6.81
N ALA A 165 0.73 7.98 6.88
CA ALA A 165 0.78 9.13 7.79
C ALA A 165 0.86 8.67 9.26
N SER A 166 0.00 7.73 9.65
CA SER A 166 -0.12 7.26 11.03
C SER A 166 1.10 6.49 11.52
N THR A 167 1.61 5.54 10.75
CA THR A 167 2.82 4.77 11.13
C THR A 167 4.07 5.65 11.18
N PHE A 168 4.19 6.60 10.26
CA PHE A 168 5.30 7.54 10.28
C PHE A 168 5.28 8.43 11.54
N LYS A 169 4.08 8.80 12.02
CA LYS A 169 3.88 9.55 13.26
C LYS A 169 4.20 8.73 14.50
N GLN A 170 3.87 7.43 14.51
CA GLN A 170 4.11 6.56 15.66
C GLN A 170 5.60 6.38 15.97
N MET A 171 6.47 6.31 14.95
CA MET A 171 7.88 6.02 15.15
C MET A 171 8.57 6.99 16.12
N PRO A 172 8.47 8.33 15.98
CA PRO A 172 9.08 9.27 16.94
C PRO A 172 8.48 9.21 18.34
N MET A 173 7.26 8.66 18.50
CA MET A 173 6.61 8.52 19.81
C MET A 173 7.05 7.26 20.55
N ILE A 174 7.38 6.19 19.81
CA ILE A 174 7.76 4.88 20.36
C ILE A 174 9.26 4.83 20.67
N PHE A 175 10.08 5.49 19.85
CA PHE A 175 11.54 5.43 19.92
C PHE A 175 12.13 6.71 20.51
N GLU A 176 13.29 6.56 21.15
CA GLU A 176 14.08 7.70 21.61
C GLU A 176 14.49 8.59 20.40
N ARG A 177 14.62 9.89 20.62
CA ARG A 177 14.98 10.87 19.57
C ARG A 177 16.23 10.46 18.79
N ARG A 178 17.20 9.83 19.45
CA ARG A 178 18.43 9.35 18.84
C ARG A 178 18.18 8.18 17.87
N GLN A 179 17.27 7.27 18.22
CA GLN A 179 16.94 6.06 17.45
C GLN A 179 15.92 6.32 16.35
N ALA A 180 15.02 7.27 16.54
CA ALA A 180 13.88 7.51 15.65
C ALA A 180 14.29 7.69 14.19
N GLY A 181 15.33 8.48 13.91
CA GLY A 181 15.83 8.69 12.55
C GLY A 181 16.36 7.41 11.90
N GLY A 182 17.08 6.58 12.66
CA GLY A 182 17.60 5.29 12.18
C GLY A 182 16.47 4.30 11.88
N VAL A 183 15.46 4.22 12.77
CA VAL A 183 14.28 3.34 12.58
C VAL A 183 13.47 3.79 11.37
N ILE A 184 13.19 5.09 11.22
CA ILE A 184 12.47 5.64 10.05
C ILE A 184 13.23 5.29 8.76
N GLY A 185 14.54 5.49 8.72
CA GLY A 185 15.36 5.16 7.56
C GLY A 185 15.34 3.68 7.21
N TRP A 186 15.48 2.81 8.22
CA TRP A 186 15.41 1.36 8.05
C TRP A 186 14.05 0.88 7.54
N THR A 187 12.98 1.28 8.22
CA THR A 187 11.61 0.86 7.86
C THR A 187 11.24 1.34 6.46
N ALA A 188 11.62 2.58 6.11
CA ALA A 188 11.39 3.14 4.78
C ALA A 188 12.16 2.38 3.70
N ALA A 189 13.43 2.03 3.95
CA ALA A 189 14.25 1.27 3.02
C ALA A 189 13.66 -0.12 2.74
N ILE A 190 13.22 -0.83 3.79
CA ILE A 190 12.60 -2.16 3.63
C ILE A 190 11.24 -2.06 2.92
N ALA A 191 10.39 -1.12 3.30
CA ALA A 191 9.08 -0.95 2.67
C ALA A 191 9.17 -0.46 1.21
N ALA A 192 10.27 0.19 0.82
CA ALA A 192 10.53 0.58 -0.57
C ALA A 192 10.69 -0.61 -1.53
N PHE A 193 10.89 -1.83 -1.03
CA PHE A 193 10.83 -3.05 -1.84
C PHE A 193 9.40 -3.46 -2.23
N GLY A 194 8.37 -2.74 -1.78
CA GLY A 194 6.97 -2.96 -2.15
C GLY A 194 6.76 -3.24 -3.65
N PRO A 195 7.24 -2.38 -4.59
CA PRO A 195 7.10 -2.60 -6.02
C PRO A 195 7.65 -3.94 -6.50
N PHE A 196 8.79 -4.37 -5.96
CA PHE A 196 9.40 -5.66 -6.28
C PHE A 196 8.50 -6.81 -5.80
N PHE A 197 8.05 -6.80 -4.54
CA PHE A 197 7.20 -7.87 -4.01
C PHE A 197 5.84 -7.94 -4.70
N PHE A 198 5.25 -6.79 -5.04
CA PHE A 198 4.00 -6.75 -5.80
C PHE A 198 4.20 -7.29 -7.22
N GLY A 199 5.26 -6.86 -7.92
CA GLY A 199 5.55 -7.34 -9.26
C GLY A 199 5.76 -8.85 -9.30
N VAL A 200 6.64 -9.37 -8.47
CA VAL A 200 6.92 -10.82 -8.40
C VAL A 200 5.68 -11.58 -7.92
N GLY A 201 5.01 -11.12 -6.87
CA GLY A 201 3.86 -11.81 -6.29
C GLY A 201 2.68 -11.90 -7.27
N VAL A 202 2.31 -10.79 -7.91
CA VAL A 202 1.23 -10.80 -8.92
C VAL A 202 1.57 -11.67 -10.11
N THR A 203 2.83 -11.64 -10.57
CA THR A 203 3.26 -12.42 -11.75
C THR A 203 3.34 -13.91 -11.47
N THR A 204 3.83 -14.32 -10.28
CA THR A 204 4.07 -15.74 -9.96
C THR A 204 2.84 -16.44 -9.38
N LEU A 205 2.06 -15.75 -8.55
CA LEU A 205 0.89 -16.33 -7.86
C LEU A 205 -0.43 -16.01 -8.57
N GLY A 206 -0.41 -15.04 -9.46
CA GLY A 206 -1.62 -14.44 -10.02
C GLY A 206 -2.27 -13.42 -9.06
N PRO A 207 -3.06 -12.48 -9.62
CA PRO A 207 -3.60 -11.37 -8.83
C PRO A 207 -4.51 -11.83 -7.68
N VAL A 208 -5.42 -12.78 -7.91
CA VAL A 208 -6.37 -13.25 -6.89
C VAL A 208 -5.65 -13.84 -5.69
N ALA A 209 -4.70 -14.75 -5.90
CA ALA A 209 -3.97 -15.40 -4.82
C ALA A 209 -3.09 -14.38 -4.06
N PHE A 210 -2.41 -13.50 -4.79
CA PHE A 210 -1.57 -12.47 -4.18
C PHE A 210 -2.37 -11.52 -3.27
N TYR A 211 -3.51 -11.01 -3.74
CA TYR A 211 -4.36 -10.12 -2.94
C TYR A 211 -5.04 -10.87 -1.78
N SER A 212 -5.37 -12.16 -1.94
CA SER A 212 -5.89 -12.98 -0.84
C SER A 212 -4.85 -13.16 0.27
N ILE A 213 -3.60 -13.41 -0.07
CA ILE A 213 -2.48 -13.40 0.89
C ILE A 213 -2.33 -12.01 1.53
N GLY A 214 -2.55 -10.95 0.76
CA GLY A 214 -2.56 -9.57 1.25
C GLY A 214 -3.60 -9.32 2.35
N ILE A 215 -4.78 -9.94 2.28
CA ILE A 215 -5.78 -9.91 3.37
C ILE A 215 -5.21 -10.52 4.64
N VAL A 216 -4.65 -11.73 4.54
CA VAL A 216 -4.07 -12.43 5.71
C VAL A 216 -2.97 -11.60 6.34
N TRP A 217 -2.09 -11.02 5.52
CA TRP A 217 -1.04 -10.12 5.97
C TRP A 217 -1.59 -8.88 6.69
N ALA A 218 -2.60 -8.21 6.10
CA ALA A 218 -3.20 -7.03 6.69
C ALA A 218 -3.94 -7.34 8.01
N VAL A 219 -4.66 -8.46 8.09
CA VAL A 219 -5.31 -8.93 9.33
C VAL A 219 -4.26 -9.19 10.43
N MET A 220 -3.14 -9.81 10.09
CA MET A 220 -2.04 -10.00 11.05
C MET A 220 -1.50 -8.65 11.54
N CYS A 221 -1.30 -7.68 10.65
CA CYS A 221 -0.85 -6.33 11.00
C CYS A 221 -1.87 -5.59 11.89
N VAL A 222 -3.17 -5.74 11.62
CA VAL A 222 -4.25 -5.21 12.47
C VAL A 222 -4.15 -5.82 13.88
N GLY A 223 -3.95 -7.14 13.99
CA GLY A 223 -3.76 -7.83 15.26
C GLY A 223 -2.54 -7.31 16.04
N ILE A 224 -1.40 -7.13 15.36
CA ILE A 224 -0.18 -6.57 15.94
C ILE A 224 -0.42 -5.15 16.43
N THR A 225 -1.05 -4.30 15.59
CA THR A 225 -1.35 -2.91 15.94
C THR A 225 -2.24 -2.82 17.17
N TRP A 226 -3.31 -3.63 17.21
CA TRP A 226 -4.21 -3.70 18.36
C TRP A 226 -3.47 -4.15 19.62
N TRP A 227 -2.82 -5.29 19.57
CA TRP A 227 -2.16 -5.89 20.71
C TRP A 227 -1.05 -5.03 21.30
N ARG A 228 -0.22 -4.44 20.45
CA ARG A 228 1.02 -3.76 20.87
C ARG A 228 0.85 -2.27 21.13
N TYR A 229 -0.04 -1.59 20.37
CA TYR A 229 -0.06 -0.13 20.31
C TYR A 229 -1.42 0.52 20.57
N ALA A 230 -2.54 -0.11 20.19
CA ALA A 230 -3.84 0.56 20.17
C ALA A 230 -4.76 0.21 21.36
N ARG A 231 -4.62 -0.96 21.97
CA ARG A 231 -5.50 -1.35 23.08
C ARG A 231 -5.23 -0.52 24.34
N PRO A 232 -6.24 -0.33 25.23
CA PRO A 232 -6.02 0.26 26.54
C PRO A 232 -4.98 -0.55 27.32
N GLY A 233 -3.97 0.13 27.88
CA GLY A 233 -2.86 -0.53 28.59
C GLY A 233 -1.85 -1.24 27.66
N ALA A 234 -1.80 -0.85 26.38
CA ALA A 234 -0.80 -1.39 25.46
C ALA A 234 0.63 -1.15 25.96
N PRO A 235 1.58 -2.06 25.66
CA PRO A 235 2.98 -1.92 26.10
C PRO A 235 3.65 -0.64 25.60
N LYS A 236 3.25 -0.16 24.44
CA LYS A 236 3.75 1.06 23.80
C LYS A 236 2.59 1.78 23.12
N PRO A 237 1.78 2.55 23.84
CA PRO A 237 0.72 3.34 23.23
C PRO A 237 1.32 4.35 22.25
N GLY A 238 0.74 4.45 21.05
CA GLY A 238 1.21 5.33 19.98
C GLY A 238 0.14 6.31 19.49
#